data_e764e9e8c647f69e2b38e544f0d32394
#
_entry.id   e764e9e8c647f69e2b38e544f0d32394
#
_cell.length_a   1.000
_cell.length_b   1.000
_cell.length_c   1.000
_cell.angle_alpha   90.00
_cell.angle_beta   90.00
_cell.angle_gamma   90.00
#
_symmetry.space_group_name_H-M   'P 1'
#
loop_
_entity.id
_entity.type
_entity.pdbx_description
1 polymer ?
#
loop_
_entity_poly.entity_id
_entity_poly.type
_entity_poly.pdbx_seq_one_letter_code
_entity_poly.pdbx_strand_id
1 'polypeptide(L)'
;MTAQARTIPQRRGACPGLSAPMPTGDGLLARFTPIDTVSLAAFKRFCLAARIHGNGIVEVTARGSIQIRGLSAVSARQFAADIAPLEIAAEDGTPILCNPLSGIDAEEIFDVTPLACELRRALVQRSATAQLNAKVSVAIDGGGKLNLASVPADIRLTAQSMNGEILLRVAVGGNAVSAADLGVVAPDDGIETAYRLLGLLAERGHHARARDIIAAEGAAVFRTALTAQPALRRAHAPAGMHKKGHHRDQLYLDGQAIALHRLRDCSLACGVGLPFGHADTGMLERLADAAAAAEAYGLRAAPGRTLLALGLTKQNAAGFVVAAEQLGFITCAEDPRRHVLACAGAPLCASACIATRAIAPQIAAAAARHLVGDATIHISGCAKGCAHRAAAALTVVGTSGDCALVANGTARDSPFAAMPMNELPAAIERYMREREAADV
;
A
#
# COMPACT_ATOMS: atom_id res chain seq x y z
N MET A 1 14.98 38.75 -18.70
CA MET A 1 13.72 38.54 -17.93
C MET A 1 13.79 37.17 -17.29
N THR A 2 14.17 37.11 -16.04
CA THR A 2 14.34 35.88 -15.25
C THR A 2 12.97 35.36 -14.83
N ALA A 3 12.60 34.17 -15.31
CA ALA A 3 11.39 33.47 -14.88
C ALA A 3 11.51 33.12 -13.40
N GLN A 4 10.75 33.79 -12.55
CA GLN A 4 10.60 33.46 -11.13
C GLN A 4 9.99 32.06 -11.02
N ALA A 5 10.76 31.12 -10.47
CA ALA A 5 10.30 29.80 -10.12
C ALA A 5 9.13 29.95 -9.13
N ARG A 6 7.92 29.56 -9.56
CA ARG A 6 6.75 29.45 -8.67
C ARG A 6 7.05 28.44 -7.59
N THR A 7 7.27 28.90 -6.38
CA THR A 7 7.30 28.08 -5.18
C THR A 7 5.89 27.51 -4.96
N ILE A 8 5.73 26.20 -5.17
CA ILE A 8 4.47 25.50 -4.87
C ILE A 8 4.31 25.50 -3.35
N PRO A 9 3.21 26.03 -2.78
CA PRO A 9 3.00 26.02 -1.34
C PRO A 9 2.93 24.59 -0.83
N GLN A 10 3.84 24.20 0.05
CA GLN A 10 3.85 22.88 0.68
C GLN A 10 2.68 22.79 1.65
N ARG A 11 1.57 22.19 1.25
CA ARG A 11 0.43 21.90 2.13
C ARG A 11 0.75 20.70 3.00
N ARG A 12 0.83 20.88 4.31
CA ARG A 12 0.86 19.77 5.27
C ARG A 12 -0.37 18.88 5.06
N GLY A 13 -0.16 17.58 4.80
CA GLY A 13 -1.25 16.61 4.61
C GLY A 13 -1.54 16.23 3.16
N ALA A 14 -0.84 16.78 2.17
CA ALA A 14 -0.87 16.29 0.79
C ALA A 14 -0.30 14.87 0.70
N CYS A 15 -0.81 14.06 -0.24
CA CYS A 15 -0.15 12.80 -0.61
C CYS A 15 1.12 13.16 -1.38
N PRO A 16 2.29 12.61 -1.05
CA PRO A 16 3.49 12.86 -1.84
C PRO A 16 3.30 12.28 -3.23
N GLY A 17 3.57 13.08 -4.28
CA GLY A 17 3.59 12.68 -5.67
C GLY A 17 4.96 12.91 -6.28
N LEU A 18 5.13 12.59 -7.55
CA LEU A 18 6.36 12.89 -8.30
C LEU A 18 6.50 14.39 -8.54
N SER A 19 5.41 15.07 -8.87
CA SER A 19 5.39 16.53 -9.09
C SER A 19 5.37 17.33 -7.77
N ALA A 20 4.91 16.73 -6.67
CA ALA A 20 4.76 17.37 -5.37
C ALA A 20 5.31 16.49 -4.24
N PRO A 21 6.64 16.27 -4.17
CA PRO A 21 7.26 15.46 -3.13
C PRO A 21 7.11 16.13 -1.76
N MET A 22 6.97 15.30 -0.71
CA MET A 22 6.68 15.76 0.66
C MET A 22 7.96 15.84 1.50
N PRO A 23 8.17 16.90 2.31
CA PRO A 23 9.28 16.96 3.26
C PRO A 23 9.18 15.89 4.35
N THR A 24 10.30 15.24 4.60
CA THR A 24 10.48 14.24 5.66
C THR A 24 11.76 14.51 6.44
N GLY A 25 12.07 13.70 7.43
CA GLY A 25 13.28 13.88 8.23
C GLY A 25 14.57 13.52 7.49
N ASP A 26 14.47 12.86 6.34
CA ASP A 26 15.58 12.40 5.49
C ASP A 26 15.58 13.07 4.10
N GLY A 27 14.98 14.24 3.96
CA GLY A 27 14.83 14.96 2.70
C GLY A 27 13.39 14.93 2.18
N LEU A 28 13.21 15.01 0.86
CA LEU A 28 11.90 14.88 0.24
C LEU A 28 11.58 13.41 -0.05
N LEU A 29 10.31 13.08 0.07
CA LEU A 29 9.72 11.78 -0.28
C LEU A 29 8.83 11.96 -1.49
N ALA A 30 9.07 11.18 -2.54
CA ALA A 30 8.18 11.01 -3.68
C ALA A 30 7.51 9.64 -3.61
N ARG A 31 6.24 9.57 -4.02
CA ARG A 31 5.45 8.34 -4.09
C ARG A 31 4.72 8.27 -5.41
N PHE A 32 4.67 7.10 -5.99
CA PHE A 32 3.82 6.82 -7.15
C PHE A 32 3.29 5.40 -7.10
N THR A 33 2.23 5.16 -7.84
CA THR A 33 1.70 3.80 -8.03
C THR A 33 2.02 3.41 -9.47
N PRO A 34 2.71 2.29 -9.70
CA PRO A 34 2.95 1.78 -11.04
C PRO A 34 1.63 1.59 -11.80
N ILE A 35 1.63 1.94 -13.09
CA ILE A 35 0.43 1.84 -13.94
C ILE A 35 0.13 0.37 -14.22
N ASP A 36 1.19 -0.41 -14.51
CA ASP A 36 1.12 -1.79 -14.94
C ASP A 36 2.41 -2.53 -14.55
N THR A 37 2.67 -3.65 -15.20
CA THR A 37 3.90 -4.41 -15.07
C THR A 37 5.09 -3.59 -15.56
N VAL A 38 6.10 -3.50 -14.73
CA VAL A 38 7.35 -2.82 -15.07
C VAL A 38 8.31 -3.84 -15.66
N SER A 39 8.78 -3.63 -16.90
CA SER A 39 9.80 -4.49 -17.50
C SER A 39 11.07 -4.51 -16.64
N LEU A 40 11.81 -5.62 -16.62
CA LEU A 40 13.00 -5.77 -15.80
C LEU A 40 14.06 -4.70 -16.13
N ALA A 41 14.17 -4.30 -17.39
CA ALA A 41 15.07 -3.22 -17.83
C ALA A 41 14.64 -1.86 -17.26
N ALA A 42 13.35 -1.53 -17.34
CA ALA A 42 12.80 -0.29 -16.77
C ALA A 42 12.93 -0.28 -15.24
N PHE A 43 12.71 -1.41 -14.58
CA PHE A 43 12.87 -1.54 -13.13
C PHE A 43 14.32 -1.28 -12.68
N LYS A 44 15.31 -1.82 -13.39
CA LYS A 44 16.73 -1.56 -13.10
C LYS A 44 17.10 -0.09 -13.33
N ARG A 45 16.59 0.55 -14.39
CA ARG A 45 16.76 1.99 -14.62
C ARG A 45 16.12 2.83 -13.51
N PHE A 46 14.94 2.43 -13.04
CA PHE A 46 14.30 3.04 -11.89
C PHE A 46 15.17 2.92 -10.63
N CYS A 47 15.73 1.73 -10.33
CA CYS A 47 16.64 1.54 -9.20
C CYS A 47 17.89 2.42 -9.30
N LEU A 48 18.47 2.56 -10.50
CA LEU A 48 19.58 3.46 -10.76
C LEU A 48 19.21 4.92 -10.48
N ALA A 49 18.08 5.39 -10.98
CA ALA A 49 17.60 6.75 -10.72
C ALA A 49 17.35 6.99 -9.20
N ALA A 50 16.77 6.02 -8.50
CA ALA A 50 16.55 6.09 -7.05
C ALA A 50 17.88 6.16 -6.26
N ARG A 51 18.94 5.52 -6.74
CA ARG A 51 20.27 5.58 -6.14
C ARG A 51 20.98 6.90 -6.40
N ILE A 52 20.85 7.45 -7.62
CA ILE A 52 21.51 8.70 -8.01
C ILE A 52 20.87 9.91 -7.33
N HIS A 53 19.55 9.94 -7.26
CA HIS A 53 18.80 11.13 -6.85
C HIS A 53 18.32 11.09 -5.41
N GLY A 54 18.12 9.88 -4.84
CA GLY A 54 17.63 9.66 -3.49
C GLY A 54 18.71 9.10 -2.55
N ASN A 55 18.27 8.44 -1.49
CA ASN A 55 19.16 7.77 -0.54
C ASN A 55 19.42 6.29 -0.86
N GLY A 56 19.02 5.82 -2.04
CA GLY A 56 19.20 4.44 -2.47
C GLY A 56 18.24 3.42 -1.83
N ILE A 57 17.27 3.89 -1.05
CA ILE A 57 16.26 3.02 -0.42
C ILE A 57 14.91 3.20 -1.13
N VAL A 58 14.32 2.07 -1.49
CA VAL A 58 12.98 1.98 -2.07
C VAL A 58 12.05 1.32 -1.06
N GLU A 59 10.88 1.89 -0.87
CA GLU A 59 9.83 1.33 -0.02
C GLU A 59 8.64 0.91 -0.89
N VAL A 60 8.06 -0.26 -0.62
CA VAL A 60 6.75 -0.64 -1.13
C VAL A 60 5.75 -0.50 0.02
N THR A 61 4.70 0.27 -0.20
CA THR A 61 3.71 0.55 0.85
C THR A 61 2.74 -0.63 1.04
N ALA A 62 1.97 -0.61 2.12
CA ALA A 62 0.89 -1.58 2.34
C ALA A 62 -0.17 -1.59 1.20
N ARG A 63 -0.24 -0.52 0.39
CA ARG A 63 -1.16 -0.41 -0.76
C ARG A 63 -0.51 -0.70 -2.11
N GLY A 64 0.77 -1.13 -2.14
CA GLY A 64 1.48 -1.42 -3.38
C GLY A 64 2.04 -0.17 -4.10
N SER A 65 2.03 1.02 -3.49
CA SER A 65 2.71 2.17 -4.06
C SER A 65 4.21 2.11 -3.75
N ILE A 66 5.03 2.65 -4.65
CA ILE A 66 6.48 2.77 -4.48
C ILE A 66 6.82 4.14 -3.89
N GLN A 67 7.76 4.20 -2.96
CA GLN A 67 8.27 5.42 -2.35
C GLN A 67 9.79 5.50 -2.48
N ILE A 68 10.27 6.71 -2.80
CA ILE A 68 11.68 7.08 -2.84
C ILE A 68 11.90 8.18 -1.82
N ARG A 69 13.01 8.13 -1.10
CA ARG A 69 13.34 9.05 -0.02
C ARG A 69 14.71 9.69 -0.22
N GLY A 70 15.02 10.68 0.61
CA GLY A 70 16.32 11.35 0.58
C GLY A 70 16.51 12.30 -0.60
N LEU A 71 15.42 12.69 -1.29
CA LEU A 71 15.48 13.62 -2.40
C LEU A 71 15.68 15.06 -1.91
N SER A 72 16.39 15.87 -2.69
CA SER A 72 16.40 17.33 -2.59
C SER A 72 15.36 17.93 -3.55
N ALA A 73 15.11 19.22 -3.46
CA ALA A 73 14.24 19.92 -4.41
C ALA A 73 14.75 19.86 -5.87
N VAL A 74 16.06 19.76 -6.06
CA VAL A 74 16.68 19.62 -7.37
C VAL A 74 16.60 18.16 -7.83
N SER A 75 17.07 17.22 -7.00
CA SER A 75 17.13 15.82 -7.38
C SER A 75 15.74 15.18 -7.54
N ALA A 76 14.70 15.70 -6.88
CA ALA A 76 13.33 15.23 -7.09
C ALA A 76 12.82 15.50 -8.52
N ARG A 77 13.16 16.66 -9.08
CA ARG A 77 12.82 16.98 -10.49
C ARG A 77 13.61 16.12 -11.47
N GLN A 78 14.90 15.91 -11.19
CA GLN A 78 15.74 15.05 -12.01
C GLN A 78 15.27 13.60 -11.97
N PHE A 79 14.94 13.09 -10.77
CA PHE A 79 14.35 11.76 -10.61
C PHE A 79 13.06 11.61 -11.44
N ALA A 80 12.13 12.57 -11.33
CA ALA A 80 10.89 12.55 -12.11
C ALA A 80 11.15 12.56 -13.62
N ALA A 81 12.14 13.34 -14.10
CA ALA A 81 12.53 13.38 -15.50
C ALA A 81 13.15 12.06 -15.98
N ASP A 82 13.97 11.40 -15.14
CA ASP A 82 14.63 10.14 -15.50
C ASP A 82 13.66 8.95 -15.55
N ILE A 83 12.59 8.96 -14.73
CA ILE A 83 11.61 7.88 -14.73
C ILE A 83 10.45 8.11 -15.72
N ALA A 84 10.19 9.34 -16.16
CA ALA A 84 9.10 9.63 -17.08
C ALA A 84 9.17 8.82 -18.39
N PRO A 85 10.36 8.63 -19.04
CA PRO A 85 10.48 7.82 -20.25
C PRO A 85 10.28 6.32 -20.03
N LEU A 86 10.21 5.87 -18.76
CA LEU A 86 10.01 4.46 -18.42
C LEU A 86 8.54 4.07 -18.42
N GLU A 87 7.63 5.04 -18.43
CA GLU A 87 6.16 4.87 -18.43
C GLU A 87 5.66 4.00 -17.26
N ILE A 88 6.38 4.01 -16.12
CA ILE A 88 6.09 3.15 -14.97
C ILE A 88 5.18 3.80 -13.92
N ALA A 89 4.95 5.09 -14.02
CA ALA A 89 4.19 5.86 -13.04
C ALA A 89 2.90 6.40 -13.66
N ALA A 90 1.80 6.33 -12.89
CA ALA A 90 0.60 7.09 -13.21
C ALA A 90 0.87 8.59 -13.02
N GLU A 91 0.17 9.44 -13.78
CA GLU A 91 0.15 10.86 -13.53
C GLU A 91 -0.32 11.16 -12.10
N ASP A 92 0.19 12.25 -11.52
CA ASP A 92 -0.23 12.70 -10.19
C ASP A 92 -1.73 13.04 -10.20
N GLY A 93 -2.44 12.62 -9.16
CA GLY A 93 -3.88 12.85 -9.06
C GLY A 93 -4.52 11.99 -7.97
N THR A 94 -5.83 11.78 -8.09
CA THR A 94 -6.56 10.89 -7.18
C THR A 94 -6.10 9.44 -7.39
N PRO A 95 -5.58 8.76 -6.35
CA PRO A 95 -5.15 7.38 -6.45
C PRO A 95 -6.30 6.45 -6.86
N ILE A 96 -6.12 5.73 -7.97
CA ILE A 96 -7.01 4.65 -8.41
C ILE A 96 -6.24 3.35 -8.27
N LEU A 97 -6.69 2.51 -7.36
CA LEU A 97 -6.10 1.22 -7.00
C LEU A 97 -6.84 0.12 -7.74
N CYS A 98 -6.10 -0.78 -8.38
CA CYS A 98 -6.62 -2.00 -9.00
C CYS A 98 -5.98 -3.23 -8.38
N ASN A 99 -6.58 -4.39 -8.59
CA ASN A 99 -5.96 -5.67 -8.27
C ASN A 99 -4.56 -5.75 -8.89
N PRO A 100 -3.56 -6.21 -8.15
CA PRO A 100 -2.19 -6.27 -8.69
C PRO A 100 -2.03 -7.24 -9.87
N LEU A 101 -2.96 -8.18 -10.08
CA LEU A 101 -2.99 -9.11 -11.22
C LEU A 101 -4.17 -8.84 -12.16
N SER A 102 -4.81 -7.65 -12.09
CA SER A 102 -5.94 -7.34 -12.98
C SER A 102 -5.55 -7.48 -14.45
N GLY A 103 -6.46 -8.07 -15.21
CA GLY A 103 -6.30 -8.40 -16.64
C GLY A 103 -5.55 -9.70 -16.93
N ILE A 104 -4.79 -10.22 -15.94
CA ILE A 104 -3.97 -11.44 -16.12
C ILE A 104 -4.23 -12.55 -15.10
N ASP A 105 -4.99 -12.31 -14.04
CA ASP A 105 -5.37 -13.33 -13.04
C ASP A 105 -6.32 -14.37 -13.64
N ALA A 106 -6.00 -15.65 -13.48
CA ALA A 106 -6.84 -16.73 -13.97
C ALA A 106 -8.19 -16.84 -13.24
N GLU A 107 -8.28 -16.29 -12.03
CA GLU A 107 -9.48 -16.34 -11.17
C GLU A 107 -10.26 -15.02 -11.15
N GLU A 108 -9.84 -14.01 -11.93
CA GLU A 108 -10.51 -12.72 -11.97
C GLU A 108 -11.91 -12.81 -12.58
N ILE A 109 -12.89 -12.18 -11.93
CA ILE A 109 -14.29 -12.15 -12.38
C ILE A 109 -14.44 -11.20 -13.57
N PHE A 110 -13.78 -10.03 -13.50
CA PHE A 110 -13.90 -8.98 -14.51
C PHE A 110 -12.58 -8.19 -14.58
N ASP A 111 -12.04 -8.03 -15.80
CA ASP A 111 -10.87 -7.17 -16.02
C ASP A 111 -11.24 -5.70 -15.82
N VAL A 112 -10.78 -5.12 -14.70
CA VAL A 112 -11.05 -3.72 -14.36
C VAL A 112 -9.99 -2.75 -14.89
N THR A 113 -8.97 -3.24 -15.57
CA THR A 113 -7.88 -2.39 -16.11
C THR A 113 -8.41 -1.33 -17.07
N PRO A 114 -9.28 -1.64 -18.05
CA PRO A 114 -9.86 -0.64 -18.94
C PRO A 114 -10.65 0.42 -18.18
N LEU A 115 -11.48 -0.01 -17.21
CA LEU A 115 -12.30 0.90 -16.40
C LEU A 115 -11.42 1.88 -15.59
N ALA A 116 -10.34 1.38 -14.98
CA ALA A 116 -9.42 2.21 -14.22
C ALA A 116 -8.66 3.21 -15.11
N CYS A 117 -8.22 2.79 -16.29
CA CYS A 117 -7.56 3.67 -17.26
C CYS A 117 -8.50 4.78 -17.74
N GLU A 118 -9.76 4.44 -18.02
CA GLU A 118 -10.76 5.41 -18.46
C GLU A 118 -11.12 6.38 -17.33
N LEU A 119 -11.29 5.90 -16.11
CA LEU A 119 -11.54 6.79 -14.95
C LEU A 119 -10.38 7.76 -14.73
N ARG A 120 -9.11 7.31 -14.83
CA ARG A 120 -7.93 8.20 -14.74
C ARG A 120 -8.02 9.30 -15.81
N ARG A 121 -8.29 8.92 -17.05
CA ARG A 121 -8.42 9.85 -18.17
C ARG A 121 -9.55 10.85 -17.96
N ALA A 122 -10.71 10.38 -17.52
CA ALA A 122 -11.88 11.24 -17.23
C ALA A 122 -11.59 12.25 -16.11
N LEU A 123 -10.88 11.85 -15.05
CA LEU A 123 -10.52 12.75 -13.95
C LEU A 123 -9.54 13.85 -14.37
N VAL A 124 -8.58 13.55 -15.23
CA VAL A 124 -7.64 14.54 -15.79
C VAL A 124 -8.41 15.52 -16.69
N GLN A 125 -9.22 15.03 -17.63
CA GLN A 125 -9.95 15.87 -18.59
C GLN A 125 -10.97 16.81 -17.94
N ARG A 126 -11.67 16.33 -16.90
CA ARG A 126 -12.76 17.10 -16.27
C ARG A 126 -12.28 18.01 -15.13
N SER A 127 -10.96 18.09 -14.86
CA SER A 127 -10.37 18.88 -13.76
C SER A 127 -11.05 18.67 -12.39
N ALA A 128 -11.72 17.54 -12.22
CA ALA A 128 -12.54 17.25 -11.04
C ALA A 128 -11.74 17.05 -9.76
N THR A 129 -10.42 16.84 -9.89
CA THR A 129 -9.54 16.51 -8.77
C THR A 129 -9.06 17.73 -7.98
N ALA A 130 -9.19 18.94 -8.54
CA ALA A 130 -8.61 20.16 -7.95
C ALA A 130 -9.17 20.50 -6.54
N GLN A 131 -10.38 20.06 -6.23
CA GLN A 131 -11.05 20.32 -4.94
C GLN A 131 -11.07 19.09 -4.01
N LEU A 132 -10.58 17.95 -4.46
CA LEU A 132 -10.53 16.74 -3.65
C LEU A 132 -9.43 16.82 -2.58
N ASN A 133 -9.68 16.13 -1.46
CA ASN A 133 -8.62 15.84 -0.50
C ASN A 133 -7.57 14.96 -1.19
N ALA A 134 -6.29 15.30 -1.04
CA ALA A 134 -5.19 14.54 -1.64
C ALA A 134 -5.10 13.06 -1.21
N LYS A 135 -5.85 12.67 -0.17
CA LYS A 135 -5.93 11.28 0.33
C LYS A 135 -7.16 10.53 -0.16
N VAL A 136 -8.06 11.18 -0.89
CA VAL A 136 -9.20 10.50 -1.52
C VAL A 136 -8.66 9.45 -2.49
N SER A 137 -9.25 8.26 -2.44
CA SER A 137 -8.84 7.14 -3.28
C SER A 137 -10.04 6.34 -3.75
N VAL A 138 -9.90 5.76 -4.94
CA VAL A 138 -10.86 4.82 -5.53
C VAL A 138 -10.21 3.45 -5.58
N ALA A 139 -10.88 2.40 -5.13
CA ALA A 139 -10.48 1.01 -5.31
C ALA A 139 -11.44 0.37 -6.34
N ILE A 140 -10.88 -0.18 -7.40
CA ILE A 140 -11.61 -0.92 -8.42
C ILE A 140 -11.08 -2.34 -8.40
N ASP A 141 -11.93 -3.27 -7.98
CA ASP A 141 -11.58 -4.65 -7.67
C ASP A 141 -12.30 -5.60 -8.62
N GLY A 142 -11.57 -6.27 -9.48
CA GLY A 142 -12.08 -7.24 -10.46
C GLY A 142 -12.37 -8.63 -9.87
N GLY A 143 -12.16 -8.80 -8.57
CA GLY A 143 -12.12 -10.13 -7.94
C GLY A 143 -10.78 -10.80 -8.13
N GLY A 144 -10.75 -12.16 -8.13
CA GLY A 144 -9.53 -12.91 -8.28
C GLY A 144 -8.77 -13.13 -6.97
N LYS A 145 -7.56 -13.70 -7.11
CA LYS A 145 -6.77 -14.18 -5.96
C LYS A 145 -6.23 -13.04 -5.12
N LEU A 146 -5.72 -12.00 -5.75
CA LEU A 146 -5.16 -10.82 -5.08
C LEU A 146 -6.15 -9.65 -5.15
N ASN A 147 -7.25 -9.77 -4.40
CA ASN A 147 -8.27 -8.73 -4.34
C ASN A 147 -7.86 -7.56 -3.41
N LEU A 148 -8.63 -6.48 -3.48
CA LEU A 148 -8.41 -5.28 -2.65
C LEU A 148 -9.30 -5.25 -1.39
N ALA A 149 -9.79 -6.39 -0.90
CA ALA A 149 -10.75 -6.44 0.19
C ALA A 149 -10.24 -5.77 1.46
N SER A 150 -8.96 -5.93 1.82
CA SER A 150 -8.32 -5.31 2.99
C SER A 150 -8.02 -3.82 2.83
N VAL A 151 -7.90 -3.33 1.59
CA VAL A 151 -7.44 -1.97 1.29
C VAL A 151 -8.56 -0.95 1.50
N PRO A 152 -8.46 0.00 2.45
CA PRO A 152 -9.48 1.02 2.62
C PRO A 152 -9.41 2.07 1.51
N ALA A 153 -10.59 2.47 1.00
CA ALA A 153 -10.76 3.52 0.00
C ALA A 153 -11.97 4.40 0.32
N ASP A 154 -12.04 5.58 -0.29
CA ASP A 154 -13.21 6.45 -0.18
C ASP A 154 -14.35 5.92 -1.05
N ILE A 155 -14.04 5.39 -2.23
CA ILE A 155 -14.98 4.78 -3.14
C ILE A 155 -14.46 3.39 -3.50
N ARG A 156 -15.36 2.41 -3.54
CA ARG A 156 -15.04 1.03 -3.94
C ARG A 156 -16.02 0.58 -5.01
N LEU A 157 -15.47 0.02 -6.09
CA LEU A 157 -16.20 -0.73 -7.10
C LEU A 157 -15.66 -2.15 -7.08
N THR A 158 -16.49 -3.14 -6.75
CA THR A 158 -16.02 -4.54 -6.63
C THR A 158 -16.86 -5.42 -7.57
N ALA A 159 -16.21 -6.08 -8.51
CA ALA A 159 -16.84 -7.01 -9.42
C ALA A 159 -17.42 -8.21 -8.67
N GLN A 160 -18.63 -8.59 -9.01
CA GLN A 160 -19.31 -9.79 -8.52
C GLN A 160 -20.18 -10.40 -9.61
N SER A 161 -20.31 -11.72 -9.59
CA SER A 161 -21.26 -12.42 -10.46
C SER A 161 -22.56 -12.63 -9.70
N MET A 162 -23.69 -12.16 -10.26
CA MET A 162 -25.03 -12.34 -9.71
C MET A 162 -25.94 -12.85 -10.80
N ASN A 163 -26.54 -14.02 -10.62
CA ASN A 163 -27.44 -14.65 -11.60
C ASN A 163 -26.87 -14.76 -13.03
N GLY A 164 -25.54 -14.93 -13.14
CA GLY A 164 -24.85 -15.00 -14.44
C GLY A 164 -24.51 -13.64 -15.06
N GLU A 165 -24.91 -12.53 -14.43
CA GLU A 165 -24.56 -11.15 -14.83
C GLU A 165 -23.36 -10.67 -14.01
N ILE A 166 -22.41 -9.98 -14.65
CA ILE A 166 -21.32 -9.30 -13.96
C ILE A 166 -21.78 -7.90 -13.56
N LEU A 167 -21.70 -7.60 -12.28
CA LEU A 167 -22.06 -6.31 -11.70
C LEU A 167 -20.92 -5.76 -10.86
N LEU A 168 -20.86 -4.44 -10.70
CA LEU A 168 -19.97 -3.75 -9.77
C LEU A 168 -20.75 -3.37 -8.51
N ARG A 169 -20.39 -3.95 -7.37
CA ARG A 169 -20.86 -3.49 -6.06
C ARG A 169 -20.21 -2.15 -5.75
N VAL A 170 -21.02 -1.17 -5.38
CA VAL A 170 -20.60 0.19 -5.04
C VAL A 170 -20.63 0.36 -3.53
N ALA A 171 -19.51 0.75 -2.93
CA ALA A 171 -19.44 1.02 -1.50
C ALA A 171 -18.54 2.24 -1.23
N VAL A 172 -18.68 2.87 -0.07
CA VAL A 172 -17.96 4.09 0.30
C VAL A 172 -17.42 4.05 1.73
N GLY A 173 -16.24 4.66 1.94
CA GLY A 173 -15.71 5.01 3.25
C GLY A 173 -15.08 3.88 4.06
N GLY A 174 -14.44 2.89 3.43
CA GLY A 174 -13.79 1.81 4.17
C GLY A 174 -13.15 0.72 3.30
N ASN A 175 -12.87 -0.41 3.91
CA ASN A 175 -12.48 -1.65 3.23
C ASN A 175 -13.74 -2.51 2.91
N ALA A 176 -13.58 -3.74 2.42
CA ALA A 176 -14.71 -4.59 2.05
C ALA A 176 -15.68 -4.89 3.21
N VAL A 177 -15.19 -4.86 4.46
CA VAL A 177 -15.97 -5.16 5.68
C VAL A 177 -16.63 -3.90 6.25
N SER A 178 -15.91 -2.76 6.24
CA SER A 178 -16.32 -1.53 6.93
C SER A 178 -16.96 -0.48 6.02
N ALA A 179 -16.84 -0.60 4.70
CA ALA A 179 -17.44 0.35 3.77
C ALA A 179 -18.97 0.25 3.76
N ALA A 180 -19.63 1.41 3.66
CA ALA A 180 -21.07 1.48 3.54
C ALA A 180 -21.52 1.10 2.12
N ASP A 181 -22.33 0.06 1.99
CA ASP A 181 -22.87 -0.42 0.74
C ASP A 181 -23.92 0.53 0.16
N LEU A 182 -23.81 0.86 -1.11
CA LEU A 182 -24.78 1.71 -1.82
C LEU A 182 -25.68 0.92 -2.77
N GLY A 183 -25.22 -0.24 -3.27
CA GLY A 183 -25.92 -1.06 -4.26
C GLY A 183 -24.99 -1.60 -5.34
N VAL A 184 -25.54 -1.95 -6.49
CA VAL A 184 -24.80 -2.48 -7.64
C VAL A 184 -25.13 -1.73 -8.93
N VAL A 185 -24.17 -1.65 -9.82
CA VAL A 185 -24.30 -1.07 -11.17
C VAL A 185 -23.73 -2.01 -12.22
N ALA A 186 -24.12 -1.85 -13.48
CA ALA A 186 -23.42 -2.51 -14.57
C ALA A 186 -22.00 -1.98 -14.72
N PRO A 187 -21.04 -2.75 -15.27
CA PRO A 187 -19.67 -2.29 -15.49
C PRO A 187 -19.59 -0.98 -16.29
N ASP A 188 -20.42 -0.80 -17.30
CA ASP A 188 -20.46 0.40 -18.15
C ASP A 188 -20.86 1.67 -17.37
N ASP A 189 -21.60 1.53 -16.28
CA ASP A 189 -21.99 2.64 -15.40
C ASP A 189 -20.97 2.95 -14.31
N GLY A 190 -19.94 2.14 -14.17
CA GLY A 190 -18.95 2.22 -13.08
C GLY A 190 -18.20 3.55 -13.05
N ILE A 191 -17.82 4.09 -14.23
CA ILE A 191 -17.07 5.34 -14.34
C ILE A 191 -17.92 6.53 -13.90
N GLU A 192 -19.14 6.63 -14.43
CA GLU A 192 -20.06 7.72 -14.08
C GLU A 192 -20.43 7.67 -12.60
N THR A 193 -20.62 6.45 -12.06
CA THR A 193 -20.87 6.24 -10.63
C THR A 193 -19.70 6.75 -9.77
N ALA A 194 -18.45 6.35 -10.08
CA ALA A 194 -17.28 6.82 -9.36
C ALA A 194 -17.11 8.34 -9.48
N TYR A 195 -17.35 8.88 -10.68
CA TYR A 195 -17.22 10.31 -10.93
C TYR A 195 -18.22 11.14 -10.11
N ARG A 196 -19.49 10.74 -10.03
CA ARG A 196 -20.51 11.41 -9.20
C ARG A 196 -20.18 11.37 -7.72
N LEU A 197 -19.70 10.23 -7.23
CA LEU A 197 -19.28 10.11 -5.83
C LEU A 197 -18.04 10.98 -5.52
N LEU A 198 -17.10 11.09 -6.45
CA LEU A 198 -15.96 12.01 -6.34
C LEU A 198 -16.42 13.46 -6.40
N GLY A 199 -17.40 13.79 -7.24
CA GLY A 199 -18.03 15.11 -7.31
C GLY A 199 -18.62 15.54 -5.96
N LEU A 200 -19.36 14.66 -5.31
CA LEU A 200 -19.90 14.91 -3.96
C LEU A 200 -18.77 15.21 -2.95
N LEU A 201 -17.66 14.44 -3.00
CA LEU A 201 -16.52 14.71 -2.12
C LEU A 201 -15.85 16.06 -2.43
N ALA A 202 -15.76 16.44 -3.70
CA ALA A 202 -15.21 17.73 -4.12
C ALA A 202 -16.09 18.91 -3.66
N GLU A 203 -17.42 18.81 -3.76
CA GLU A 203 -18.38 19.79 -3.26
C GLU A 203 -18.26 20.03 -1.74
N ARG A 204 -17.90 18.99 -0.99
CA ARG A 204 -17.64 19.08 0.47
C ARG A 204 -16.26 19.66 0.81
N GLY A 205 -15.40 19.92 -0.19
CA GLY A 205 -14.14 20.62 -0.07
C GLY A 205 -12.92 19.78 0.28
N HIS A 206 -11.78 20.42 0.35
CA HIS A 206 -10.43 19.80 0.45
C HIS A 206 -10.19 18.90 1.67
N HIS A 207 -11.03 18.95 2.69
CA HIS A 207 -10.88 18.11 3.88
C HIS A 207 -11.82 16.89 3.86
N ALA A 208 -12.75 16.84 2.92
CA ALA A 208 -13.77 15.82 2.87
C ALA A 208 -13.18 14.41 2.62
N ARG A 209 -13.66 13.44 3.40
CA ARG A 209 -13.40 12.01 3.23
C ARG A 209 -14.72 11.27 3.38
N ALA A 210 -14.91 10.24 2.57
CA ALA A 210 -16.17 9.50 2.59
C ALA A 210 -16.53 8.95 3.98
N ARG A 211 -15.55 8.41 4.72
CA ARG A 211 -15.77 7.90 6.08
C ARG A 211 -16.23 8.97 7.08
N ASP A 212 -15.71 10.20 6.93
CA ASP A 212 -16.03 11.30 7.86
C ASP A 212 -17.44 11.83 7.58
N ILE A 213 -17.84 11.90 6.29
CA ILE A 213 -19.22 12.21 5.88
C ILE A 213 -20.18 11.14 6.36
N ILE A 214 -19.84 9.85 6.22
CA ILE A 214 -20.70 8.75 6.71
C ILE A 214 -20.89 8.84 8.22
N ALA A 215 -19.84 9.14 8.98
CA ALA A 215 -19.93 9.29 10.42
C ALA A 215 -20.80 10.47 10.86
N ALA A 216 -20.81 11.56 10.09
CA ALA A 216 -21.56 12.78 10.40
C ALA A 216 -23.01 12.75 9.88
N GLU A 217 -23.24 12.25 8.66
CA GLU A 217 -24.51 12.40 7.91
C GLU A 217 -25.13 11.04 7.48
N GLY A 218 -24.40 9.95 7.67
CA GLY A 218 -24.80 8.62 7.22
C GLY A 218 -24.56 8.38 5.71
N ALA A 219 -24.74 7.14 5.27
CA ALA A 219 -24.51 6.74 3.88
C ALA A 219 -25.63 7.21 2.90
N ALA A 220 -26.75 7.70 3.41
CA ALA A 220 -27.87 8.14 2.60
C ALA A 220 -27.50 9.29 1.65
N VAL A 221 -26.61 10.19 2.05
CA VAL A 221 -26.15 11.31 1.23
C VAL A 221 -25.49 10.85 -0.07
N PHE A 222 -24.71 9.75 -0.03
CA PHE A 222 -24.08 9.16 -1.21
C PHE A 222 -25.11 8.48 -2.12
N ARG A 223 -26.14 7.83 -1.55
CA ARG A 223 -27.24 7.24 -2.34
C ARG A 223 -28.03 8.33 -3.06
N THR A 224 -28.30 9.45 -2.40
CA THR A 224 -29.00 10.59 -3.00
C THR A 224 -28.21 11.16 -4.19
N ALA A 225 -26.89 11.26 -4.10
CA ALA A 225 -26.04 11.69 -5.22
C ALA A 225 -26.14 10.77 -6.45
N LEU A 226 -26.53 9.51 -6.25
CA LEU A 226 -26.71 8.51 -7.30
C LEU A 226 -28.18 8.35 -7.76
N THR A 227 -29.16 8.98 -7.11
CA THR A 227 -30.59 8.81 -7.46
C THR A 227 -30.95 9.28 -8.88
N ALA A 228 -30.19 10.20 -9.45
CA ALA A 228 -30.35 10.61 -10.86
C ALA A 228 -29.77 9.57 -11.85
N GLN A 229 -29.24 8.45 -11.37
CA GLN A 229 -28.64 7.38 -12.17
C GLN A 229 -29.61 6.18 -12.18
N PRO A 230 -30.34 5.91 -13.28
CA PRO A 230 -31.32 4.80 -13.34
C PRO A 230 -30.69 3.42 -13.13
N ALA A 231 -29.37 3.33 -13.27
CA ALA A 231 -28.59 2.10 -13.24
C ALA A 231 -28.29 1.55 -11.84
N LEU A 232 -28.47 2.33 -10.74
CA LEU A 232 -28.18 1.84 -9.39
C LEU A 232 -29.31 0.91 -8.93
N ARG A 233 -29.03 -0.39 -8.88
CA ARG A 233 -29.93 -1.40 -8.35
C ARG A 233 -29.63 -1.66 -6.87
N ARG A 234 -30.68 -1.82 -6.04
CA ARG A 234 -30.50 -2.29 -4.67
C ARG A 234 -30.03 -3.75 -4.73
N ALA A 235 -28.82 -4.03 -4.29
CA ALA A 235 -28.41 -5.40 -4.03
C ALA A 235 -29.13 -5.88 -2.76
N HIS A 236 -29.84 -6.99 -2.83
CA HIS A 236 -30.12 -7.74 -1.61
C HIS A 236 -28.78 -8.27 -1.13
N ALA A 237 -28.35 -7.81 0.05
CA ALA A 237 -27.10 -8.31 0.66
C ALA A 237 -27.18 -9.84 0.71
N PRO A 238 -26.20 -10.58 0.22
CA PRO A 238 -26.15 -12.00 0.46
C PRO A 238 -26.13 -12.19 1.99
N ALA A 239 -27.12 -12.87 2.53
CA ALA A 239 -27.20 -13.22 3.92
C ALA A 239 -25.95 -14.03 4.26
N GLY A 240 -24.98 -13.44 5.00
CA GLY A 240 -23.80 -14.15 5.44
C GLY A 240 -22.50 -13.38 5.59
N MET A 241 -22.36 -12.14 5.10
CA MET A 241 -21.10 -11.40 5.21
C MET A 241 -20.97 -10.45 6.42
N HIS A 242 -21.87 -10.52 7.37
CA HIS A 242 -21.75 -9.80 8.66
C HIS A 242 -21.19 -10.72 9.76
N LYS A 243 -20.03 -11.31 9.57
CA LYS A 243 -19.20 -11.69 10.73
C LYS A 243 -18.30 -10.51 11.02
N LYS A 244 -18.36 -10.02 12.29
CA LYS A 244 -17.37 -9.10 12.86
C LYS A 244 -16.00 -9.75 12.70
N GLY A 245 -15.37 -9.55 11.52
CA GLY A 245 -14.02 -9.97 11.23
C GLY A 245 -13.10 -9.09 12.06
N HIS A 246 -12.40 -9.67 13.00
CA HIS A 246 -11.36 -9.04 13.77
C HIS A 246 -10.22 -8.67 12.81
N HIS A 247 -9.34 -7.77 13.22
CA HIS A 247 -8.08 -7.36 12.58
C HIS A 247 -7.25 -8.52 11.95
N ARG A 248 -7.53 -9.75 12.35
CA ARG A 248 -7.01 -11.02 11.81
C ARG A 248 -7.08 -11.12 10.28
N ASP A 249 -8.17 -10.63 9.67
CA ASP A 249 -8.37 -10.79 8.21
C ASP A 249 -7.43 -9.90 7.38
N GLN A 250 -6.93 -8.80 7.93
CA GLN A 250 -6.12 -7.83 7.17
C GLN A 250 -4.69 -8.34 6.93
N LEU A 251 -4.05 -8.93 7.95
CA LEU A 251 -2.70 -9.51 7.80
C LEU A 251 -2.71 -10.80 6.97
N TYR A 252 -3.78 -11.59 7.08
CA TYR A 252 -3.94 -12.79 6.29
C TYR A 252 -4.11 -12.47 4.80
N LEU A 253 -4.89 -11.44 4.45
CA LEU A 253 -5.06 -10.96 3.08
C LEU A 253 -3.78 -10.33 2.53
N ASP A 254 -3.04 -9.57 3.34
CA ASP A 254 -1.73 -9.00 2.96
C ASP A 254 -0.68 -10.09 2.69
N GLY A 255 -0.80 -11.26 3.33
CA GLY A 255 0.09 -12.42 3.10
C GLY A 255 -0.18 -13.17 1.81
N GLN A 256 -1.36 -13.08 1.25
CA GLN A 256 -1.72 -13.81 0.02
C GLN A 256 -0.85 -13.41 -1.18
N ALA A 257 -0.29 -12.19 -1.21
CA ALA A 257 0.59 -11.76 -2.27
C ALA A 257 1.93 -12.53 -2.28
N ILE A 258 2.39 -13.07 -1.13
CA ILE A 258 3.62 -13.87 -1.03
C ILE A 258 3.28 -15.35 -1.28
N ALA A 259 3.08 -15.68 -2.54
CA ALA A 259 2.73 -17.01 -3.02
C ALA A 259 2.94 -17.11 -4.54
N LEU A 260 2.66 -18.29 -5.07
CA LEU A 260 2.52 -18.51 -6.52
C LEU A 260 1.06 -18.33 -6.94
N HIS A 261 0.86 -17.51 -7.96
CA HIS A 261 -0.45 -17.21 -8.53
C HIS A 261 -0.50 -17.62 -10.00
N ARG A 262 -1.52 -18.36 -10.39
CA ARG A 262 -1.71 -18.77 -11.77
C ARG A 262 -2.23 -17.60 -12.61
N LEU A 263 -1.61 -17.37 -13.76
CA LEU A 263 -2.03 -16.39 -14.74
C LEU A 263 -2.88 -17.03 -15.86
N ARG A 264 -3.60 -16.19 -16.61
CA ARG A 264 -4.49 -16.65 -17.70
C ARG A 264 -3.75 -17.38 -18.82
N ASP A 265 -2.50 -17.01 -19.09
CA ASP A 265 -1.62 -17.65 -20.06
C ASP A 265 -0.98 -18.96 -19.55
N CYS A 266 -1.42 -19.45 -18.40
CA CYS A 266 -0.89 -20.61 -17.69
C CYS A 266 0.52 -20.44 -17.09
N SER A 267 1.13 -19.26 -17.22
CA SER A 267 2.34 -18.90 -16.47
C SER A 267 2.00 -18.59 -15.01
N LEU A 268 3.02 -18.25 -14.21
CA LEU A 268 2.88 -17.94 -12.79
C LEU A 268 3.36 -16.52 -12.50
N ALA A 269 2.70 -15.87 -11.55
CA ALA A 269 3.25 -14.76 -10.79
C ALA A 269 3.79 -15.30 -9.46
N CYS A 270 5.01 -14.88 -9.08
CA CYS A 270 5.61 -15.22 -7.79
C CYS A 270 5.79 -13.97 -6.96
N GLY A 271 5.12 -13.92 -5.81
CA GLY A 271 5.21 -12.79 -4.89
C GLY A 271 6.30 -12.94 -3.84
N VAL A 272 7.08 -11.88 -3.64
CA VAL A 272 8.10 -11.80 -2.59
C VAL A 272 7.91 -10.52 -1.78
N GLY A 273 7.97 -10.63 -0.46
CA GLY A 273 7.80 -9.50 0.46
C GLY A 273 9.11 -8.76 0.71
N LEU A 274 9.04 -7.44 0.86
CA LEU A 274 10.16 -6.64 1.29
C LEU A 274 10.24 -6.68 2.82
N PRO A 275 11.38 -7.15 3.41
CA PRO A 275 11.56 -7.13 4.85
C PRO A 275 11.36 -5.72 5.40
N PHE A 276 10.50 -5.58 6.39
CA PHE A 276 10.17 -4.29 7.03
C PHE A 276 9.62 -3.22 6.06
N GLY A 277 9.26 -3.62 4.83
CA GLY A 277 8.65 -2.78 3.80
C GLY A 277 9.62 -1.99 2.93
N HIS A 278 10.91 -2.28 2.98
CA HIS A 278 11.93 -1.57 2.20
C HIS A 278 13.07 -2.49 1.73
N ALA A 279 13.77 -2.06 0.67
CA ALA A 279 15.00 -2.67 0.20
C ALA A 279 15.95 -1.59 -0.35
N ASP A 280 17.25 -1.82 -0.33
CA ASP A 280 18.18 -0.99 -1.09
C ASP A 280 18.10 -1.30 -2.59
N THR A 281 18.50 -0.34 -3.40
CA THR A 281 18.44 -0.46 -4.86
C THR A 281 19.29 -1.59 -5.42
N GLY A 282 20.43 -1.90 -4.79
CA GLY A 282 21.27 -3.01 -5.22
C GLY A 282 20.63 -4.37 -4.94
N MET A 283 19.91 -4.51 -3.83
CA MET A 283 19.10 -5.70 -3.54
C MET A 283 17.97 -5.88 -4.57
N LEU A 284 17.30 -4.78 -4.95
CA LEU A 284 16.24 -4.79 -5.95
C LEU A 284 16.77 -5.06 -7.37
N GLU A 285 17.92 -4.54 -7.73
CA GLU A 285 18.60 -4.84 -9.01
C GLU A 285 18.93 -6.35 -9.10
N ARG A 286 19.47 -6.94 -8.04
CA ARG A 286 19.72 -8.40 -7.98
C ARG A 286 18.44 -9.22 -8.03
N LEU A 287 17.33 -8.74 -7.42
CA LEU A 287 16.02 -9.40 -7.57
C LEU A 287 15.55 -9.38 -9.03
N ALA A 288 15.74 -8.26 -9.74
CA ALA A 288 15.42 -8.16 -11.17
C ALA A 288 16.32 -9.09 -12.01
N ASP A 289 17.59 -9.26 -11.65
CA ASP A 289 18.49 -10.22 -12.30
C ASP A 289 18.03 -11.67 -12.06
N ALA A 290 17.64 -12.00 -10.83
CA ALA A 290 17.07 -13.31 -10.50
C ALA A 290 15.75 -13.58 -11.26
N ALA A 291 14.89 -12.56 -11.39
CA ALA A 291 13.67 -12.64 -12.19
C ALA A 291 13.98 -12.84 -13.69
N ALA A 292 15.01 -12.15 -14.22
CA ALA A 292 15.46 -12.35 -15.60
C ALA A 292 16.01 -13.76 -15.83
N ALA A 293 16.82 -14.29 -14.91
CA ALA A 293 17.34 -15.65 -14.98
C ALA A 293 16.22 -16.72 -14.92
N ALA A 294 15.10 -16.38 -14.28
CA ALA A 294 13.89 -17.19 -14.23
C ALA A 294 12.92 -16.90 -15.39
N GLU A 295 13.32 -16.13 -16.39
CA GLU A 295 12.55 -15.79 -17.60
C GLU A 295 11.26 -14.97 -17.31
N ALA A 296 11.20 -14.28 -16.17
CA ALA A 296 10.11 -13.35 -15.91
C ALA A 296 10.13 -12.18 -16.89
N TYR A 297 8.96 -11.75 -17.37
CA TYR A 297 8.88 -10.60 -18.28
C TYR A 297 8.84 -9.24 -17.55
N GLY A 298 8.58 -9.22 -16.24
CA GLY A 298 8.56 -7.98 -15.48
C GLY A 298 8.22 -8.17 -14.00
N LEU A 299 8.22 -7.02 -13.30
CA LEU A 299 7.86 -6.91 -11.89
C LEU A 299 6.64 -6.01 -11.72
N ARG A 300 5.80 -6.33 -10.74
CA ARG A 300 4.63 -5.52 -10.37
C ARG A 300 4.57 -5.33 -8.85
N ALA A 301 4.36 -4.11 -8.39
CA ALA A 301 4.15 -3.86 -6.97
C ALA A 301 2.73 -4.28 -6.56
N ALA A 302 2.62 -4.86 -5.36
CA ALA A 302 1.36 -5.35 -4.82
C ALA A 302 1.14 -4.86 -3.38
N PRO A 303 -0.12 -4.82 -2.89
CA PRO A 303 -0.41 -4.62 -1.48
C PRO A 303 0.36 -5.59 -0.59
N GLY A 304 0.53 -5.22 0.69
CA GLY A 304 1.30 -6.04 1.64
C GLY A 304 2.82 -5.90 1.52
N ARG A 305 3.31 -4.81 0.88
CA ARG A 305 4.75 -4.55 0.71
C ARG A 305 5.46 -5.61 -0.13
N THR A 306 4.81 -6.03 -1.20
CA THR A 306 5.20 -7.18 -2.03
C THR A 306 5.56 -6.72 -3.45
N LEU A 307 6.49 -7.43 -4.07
CA LEU A 307 6.77 -7.40 -5.50
C LEU A 307 6.41 -8.76 -6.11
N LEU A 308 5.77 -8.76 -7.26
CA LEU A 308 5.40 -9.94 -8.03
C LEU A 308 6.33 -10.04 -9.24
N ALA A 309 7.03 -11.16 -9.42
CA ALA A 309 7.69 -11.50 -10.66
C ALA A 309 6.71 -12.29 -11.54
N LEU A 310 6.53 -11.86 -12.79
CA LEU A 310 5.47 -12.32 -13.68
C LEU A 310 5.99 -13.11 -14.86
N GLY A 311 5.26 -14.14 -15.29
CA GLY A 311 5.57 -14.94 -16.48
C GLY A 311 6.44 -16.17 -16.20
N LEU A 312 6.53 -16.57 -14.94
CA LEU A 312 7.35 -17.73 -14.56
C LEU A 312 6.71 -19.05 -14.99
N THR A 313 7.52 -20.02 -15.39
CA THR A 313 7.09 -21.42 -15.48
C THR A 313 7.13 -22.08 -14.11
N LYS A 314 6.46 -23.21 -13.92
CA LYS A 314 6.56 -23.99 -12.67
C LYS A 314 8.01 -24.40 -12.36
N GLN A 315 8.79 -24.65 -13.39
CA GLN A 315 10.19 -25.08 -13.27
C GLN A 315 11.08 -23.93 -12.79
N ASN A 316 10.89 -22.72 -13.33
CA ASN A 316 11.72 -21.55 -13.02
C ASN A 316 11.31 -20.88 -11.71
N ALA A 317 10.05 -20.97 -11.32
CA ALA A 317 9.54 -20.34 -10.11
C ALA A 317 10.27 -20.79 -8.83
N ALA A 318 10.60 -22.08 -8.72
CA ALA A 318 11.35 -22.59 -7.57
C ALA A 318 12.75 -21.97 -7.46
N GLY A 319 13.45 -21.85 -8.59
CA GLY A 319 14.76 -21.18 -8.65
C GLY A 319 14.69 -19.71 -8.27
N PHE A 320 13.67 -19.00 -8.73
CA PHE A 320 13.42 -17.59 -8.35
C PHE A 320 13.17 -17.44 -6.85
N VAL A 321 12.33 -18.29 -6.24
CA VAL A 321 12.06 -18.29 -4.80
C VAL A 321 13.35 -18.44 -4.00
N VAL A 322 14.19 -19.44 -4.34
CA VAL A 322 15.48 -19.68 -3.67
C VAL A 322 16.41 -18.46 -3.81
N ALA A 323 16.52 -17.89 -5.01
CA ALA A 323 17.34 -16.70 -5.24
C ALA A 323 16.84 -15.49 -4.45
N ALA A 324 15.52 -15.26 -4.41
CA ALA A 324 14.92 -14.17 -3.64
C ALA A 324 15.14 -14.34 -2.13
N GLU A 325 15.05 -15.56 -1.60
CA GLU A 325 15.33 -15.89 -0.21
C GLU A 325 16.81 -15.61 0.14
N GLN A 326 17.75 -16.03 -0.70
CA GLN A 326 19.18 -15.74 -0.53
C GLN A 326 19.51 -14.24 -0.56
N LEU A 327 18.74 -13.44 -1.30
CA LEU A 327 18.80 -11.99 -1.29
C LEU A 327 18.14 -11.36 -0.05
N GLY A 328 17.50 -12.16 0.82
CA GLY A 328 16.87 -11.72 2.06
C GLY A 328 15.41 -11.31 1.93
N PHE A 329 14.77 -11.47 0.76
CA PHE A 329 13.33 -11.24 0.61
C PHE A 329 12.51 -12.26 1.40
N ILE A 330 11.27 -11.91 1.69
CA ILE A 330 10.31 -12.79 2.34
C ILE A 330 9.63 -13.63 1.26
N THR A 331 9.77 -14.95 1.34
CA THR A 331 9.22 -15.90 0.36
C THR A 331 8.14 -16.79 0.95
N CYS A 332 7.87 -16.67 2.26
CA CYS A 332 6.86 -17.41 2.99
C CYS A 332 5.85 -16.44 3.64
N ALA A 333 4.56 -16.76 3.54
CA ALA A 333 3.50 -15.92 4.10
C ALA A 333 3.53 -15.88 5.64
N GLU A 334 4.10 -16.90 6.29
CA GLU A 334 4.23 -17.05 7.74
C GLU A 334 5.50 -16.41 8.31
N ASP A 335 6.35 -15.79 7.47
CA ASP A 335 7.60 -15.18 7.92
C ASP A 335 7.34 -14.07 8.97
N PRO A 336 7.93 -14.17 10.18
CA PRO A 336 7.68 -13.23 11.26
C PRO A 336 8.11 -11.79 10.93
N ARG A 337 9.04 -11.59 9.99
CA ARG A 337 9.48 -10.25 9.55
C ARG A 337 8.35 -9.42 8.94
N ARG A 338 7.27 -10.05 8.46
CA ARG A 338 6.07 -9.37 7.96
C ARG A 338 5.32 -8.61 9.03
N HIS A 339 5.41 -9.08 10.26
CA HIS A 339 4.74 -8.50 11.42
C HIS A 339 5.50 -7.34 12.07
N VAL A 340 6.72 -7.06 11.58
CA VAL A 340 7.55 -5.96 12.10
C VAL A 340 7.62 -4.83 11.08
N LEU A 341 7.20 -3.64 11.49
CA LEU A 341 7.14 -2.45 10.66
C LEU A 341 8.14 -1.41 11.17
N ALA A 342 9.14 -1.05 10.38
CA ALA A 342 10.15 -0.08 10.75
C ALA A 342 10.11 1.17 9.87
N CYS A 343 10.26 2.34 10.46
CA CYS A 343 10.42 3.59 9.69
C CYS A 343 11.88 3.75 9.20
N ALA A 344 12.18 4.88 8.53
CA ALA A 344 13.54 5.14 8.02
C ALA A 344 14.61 5.09 9.13
N GLY A 345 14.31 5.62 10.33
CA GLY A 345 15.24 5.58 11.47
C GLY A 345 16.49 6.44 11.30
N ALA A 346 17.32 6.48 12.34
CA ALA A 346 18.65 7.09 12.28
C ALA A 346 19.61 6.15 11.49
N PRO A 347 20.64 6.67 10.80
CA PRO A 347 20.97 8.09 10.64
C PRO A 347 20.20 8.79 9.53
N LEU A 348 19.37 8.06 8.74
CA LEU A 348 18.69 8.58 7.56
C LEU A 348 17.67 9.67 7.88
N CYS A 349 16.96 9.56 9.00
CA CYS A 349 15.95 10.51 9.41
C CYS A 349 16.43 11.39 10.56
N ALA A 350 16.60 12.68 10.32
CA ALA A 350 17.06 13.65 11.35
C ALA A 350 16.12 13.77 12.57
N SER A 351 14.86 13.31 12.45
CA SER A 351 13.91 13.26 13.58
C SER A 351 14.00 11.96 14.40
N ALA A 352 14.78 10.98 13.95
CA ALA A 352 14.85 9.68 14.59
C ALA A 352 15.96 9.64 15.65
N CYS A 353 15.63 9.10 16.81
CA CYS A 353 16.56 8.89 17.91
C CYS A 353 17.23 7.51 17.88
N ILE A 354 16.65 6.54 17.14
CA ILE A 354 17.15 5.16 17.07
C ILE A 354 17.27 4.68 15.62
N ALA A 355 18.18 3.74 15.38
CA ALA A 355 18.42 3.10 14.09
C ALA A 355 17.39 1.95 13.85
N THR A 356 16.15 2.30 13.55
CA THR A 356 15.02 1.35 13.47
C THR A 356 15.27 0.19 12.52
N ARG A 357 15.90 0.43 11.36
CA ARG A 357 16.18 -0.60 10.35
C ARG A 357 17.27 -1.56 10.80
N ALA A 358 18.26 -1.07 11.57
CA ALA A 358 19.33 -1.92 12.08
C ALA A 358 18.85 -2.87 13.18
N ILE A 359 17.89 -2.44 14.01
CA ILE A 359 17.36 -3.26 15.09
C ILE A 359 16.17 -4.15 14.68
N ALA A 360 15.49 -3.83 13.60
CA ALA A 360 14.29 -4.56 13.16
C ALA A 360 14.52 -6.07 12.96
N PRO A 361 15.63 -6.55 12.37
CA PRO A 361 15.92 -7.98 12.26
C PRO A 361 16.04 -8.67 13.62
N GLN A 362 16.69 -8.02 14.61
CA GLN A 362 16.87 -8.57 15.95
C GLN A 362 15.51 -8.67 16.68
N ILE A 363 14.67 -7.64 16.54
CA ILE A 363 13.31 -7.64 17.10
C ILE A 363 12.45 -8.74 16.47
N ALA A 364 12.50 -8.87 15.14
CA ALA A 364 11.76 -9.92 14.45
C ALA A 364 12.22 -11.33 14.89
N ALA A 365 13.50 -11.54 15.07
CA ALA A 365 14.05 -12.81 15.55
C ALA A 365 13.63 -13.09 17.01
N ALA A 366 13.72 -12.09 17.90
CA ALA A 366 13.34 -12.23 19.31
C ALA A 366 11.84 -12.54 19.48
N ALA A 367 10.98 -11.92 18.67
CA ALA A 367 9.54 -12.08 18.76
C ALA A 367 8.99 -13.20 17.84
N ALA A 368 9.82 -13.87 17.04
CA ALA A 368 9.38 -14.75 15.95
C ALA A 368 8.34 -15.80 16.36
N ARG A 369 8.51 -16.42 17.54
CA ARG A 369 7.62 -17.49 18.04
C ARG A 369 6.25 -16.96 18.48
N HIS A 370 6.14 -15.66 18.76
CA HIS A 370 4.97 -14.99 19.31
C HIS A 370 4.28 -14.07 18.29
N LEU A 371 4.84 -13.92 17.08
CA LEU A 371 4.26 -13.13 15.98
C LEU A 371 3.30 -13.98 15.16
N VAL A 372 2.18 -14.37 15.78
CA VAL A 372 1.12 -15.15 15.14
C VAL A 372 -0.14 -14.31 14.97
N GLY A 373 -0.92 -14.61 13.95
CA GLY A 373 -2.17 -13.91 13.67
C GLY A 373 -1.94 -12.47 13.24
N ASP A 374 -2.54 -11.51 13.93
CA ASP A 374 -2.48 -10.07 13.62
C ASP A 374 -1.53 -9.28 14.54
N ALA A 375 -0.73 -9.98 15.35
CA ALA A 375 0.25 -9.35 16.21
C ALA A 375 1.28 -8.55 15.39
N THR A 376 1.32 -7.24 15.56
CA THR A 376 2.22 -6.34 14.83
C THR A 376 3.12 -5.61 15.81
N ILE A 377 4.42 -5.54 15.50
CA ILE A 377 5.38 -4.69 16.19
C ILE A 377 5.72 -3.49 15.30
N HIS A 378 5.50 -2.30 15.78
CA HIS A 378 5.87 -1.06 15.12
C HIS A 378 7.13 -0.47 15.73
N ILE A 379 8.19 -0.28 14.94
CA ILE A 379 9.44 0.34 15.36
C ILE A 379 9.50 1.75 14.79
N SER A 380 9.31 2.74 15.63
CA SER A 380 9.33 4.15 15.27
C SER A 380 10.56 4.85 15.82
N GLY A 381 11.31 5.54 14.99
CA GLY A 381 12.49 6.32 15.40
C GLY A 381 12.15 7.54 16.28
N CYS A 382 10.90 7.96 16.35
CA CYS A 382 10.39 9.07 17.15
C CYS A 382 8.86 8.99 17.28
N ALA A 383 8.24 9.88 18.03
CA ALA A 383 6.79 9.92 18.28
C ALA A 383 5.91 10.22 17.03
N LYS A 384 6.48 10.38 15.81
CA LYS A 384 5.69 10.63 14.59
C LYS A 384 4.95 9.40 14.07
N GLY A 385 5.43 8.19 14.33
CA GLY A 385 4.79 6.95 13.92
C GLY A 385 4.63 6.76 12.40
N CYS A 386 5.67 7.10 11.62
CA CYS A 386 5.54 7.22 10.16
C CYS A 386 5.27 5.91 9.44
N ALA A 387 5.82 4.77 9.92
CA ALA A 387 5.67 3.46 9.27
C ALA A 387 4.30 2.84 9.52
N HIS A 388 3.72 3.10 10.69
CA HIS A 388 2.42 2.57 11.09
C HIS A 388 1.67 3.56 11.97
N ARG A 389 0.53 4.06 11.50
CA ARG A 389 -0.25 5.10 12.21
C ARG A 389 -1.36 4.52 13.09
N ALA A 390 -1.72 3.28 12.87
CA ALA A 390 -2.68 2.57 13.71
C ALA A 390 -2.01 2.05 14.98
N ALA A 391 -2.81 1.64 15.97
CA ALA A 391 -2.31 0.93 17.12
C ALA A 391 -1.68 -0.41 16.68
N ALA A 392 -0.53 -0.75 17.24
CA ALA A 392 0.14 -2.03 17.10
C ALA A 392 0.10 -2.79 18.43
N ALA A 393 0.22 -4.11 18.38
CA ALA A 393 0.31 -4.92 19.60
C ALA A 393 1.45 -4.43 20.51
N LEU A 394 2.57 -4.02 19.89
CA LEU A 394 3.67 -3.34 20.57
C LEU A 394 4.25 -2.26 19.68
N THR A 395 4.40 -1.05 20.19
CA THR A 395 5.11 0.03 19.51
C THR A 395 6.37 0.39 20.29
N VAL A 396 7.52 0.31 19.60
CA VAL A 396 8.81 0.79 20.06
C VAL A 396 8.99 2.21 19.58
N VAL A 397 9.29 3.15 20.47
CA VAL A 397 9.47 4.56 20.15
C VAL A 397 10.86 5.01 20.59
N GLY A 398 11.66 5.49 19.64
CA GLY A 398 12.98 6.08 19.95
C GLY A 398 12.84 7.37 20.74
N THR A 399 13.61 7.48 21.80
CA THR A 399 13.79 8.66 22.67
C THR A 399 15.28 9.04 22.71
N SER A 400 15.63 10.17 23.35
CA SER A 400 17.02 10.62 23.41
C SER A 400 17.89 9.64 24.24
N GLY A 401 18.57 8.73 23.54
CA GLY A 401 19.49 7.74 24.12
C GLY A 401 18.85 6.37 24.40
N ASP A 402 17.53 6.26 24.46
CA ASP A 402 16.78 5.06 24.88
C ASP A 402 15.62 4.76 23.91
N CYS A 403 14.81 3.76 24.26
CA CYS A 403 13.55 3.47 23.63
C CYS A 403 12.43 3.29 24.67
N ALA A 404 11.23 3.67 24.25
CA ALA A 404 10.02 3.50 25.04
C ALA A 404 9.13 2.42 24.38
N LEU A 405 8.39 1.67 25.20
CA LEU A 405 7.46 0.62 24.79
C LEU A 405 6.02 1.03 25.05
N VAL A 406 5.17 0.96 24.05
CA VAL A 406 3.73 1.24 24.11
C VAL A 406 2.96 -0.03 23.76
N ALA A 407 2.15 -0.51 24.70
CA ALA A 407 1.29 -1.68 24.53
C ALA A 407 0.00 -1.31 23.80
N ASN A 408 -0.43 -2.10 22.82
CA ASN A 408 -1.68 -1.96 22.08
C ASN A 408 -1.98 -0.52 21.62
N GLY A 409 -0.93 0.21 21.21
CA GLY A 409 -1.00 1.64 20.97
C GLY A 409 -0.13 2.13 19.83
N THR A 410 -0.18 3.44 19.61
CA THR A 410 0.57 4.18 18.61
C THR A 410 1.86 4.78 19.19
N ALA A 411 2.73 5.31 18.34
CA ALA A 411 3.95 6.00 18.79
C ALA A 411 3.70 7.31 19.59
N ARG A 412 2.44 7.72 19.78
CA ARG A 412 2.06 8.94 20.52
C ARG A 412 1.41 8.64 21.86
N ASP A 413 1.09 7.38 22.10
CA ASP A 413 0.44 6.97 23.34
C ASP A 413 1.47 6.83 24.48
N SER A 414 1.00 6.81 25.71
CA SER A 414 1.85 6.73 26.89
C SER A 414 2.59 5.39 26.95
N PRO A 415 3.92 5.40 27.12
CA PRO A 415 4.68 4.18 27.25
C PRO A 415 4.45 3.52 28.63
N PHE A 416 4.49 2.18 28.67
CA PHE A 416 4.47 1.42 29.92
C PHE A 416 5.88 1.11 30.46
N ALA A 417 6.91 1.20 29.60
CA ALA A 417 8.32 0.99 29.96
C ALA A 417 9.24 1.86 29.08
N ALA A 418 10.42 2.17 29.64
CA ALA A 418 11.53 2.74 28.91
C ALA A 418 12.81 1.97 29.25
N MET A 419 13.70 1.78 28.28
CA MET A 419 14.91 0.97 28.46
C MET A 419 15.98 1.30 27.43
N PRO A 420 17.25 0.94 27.71
CA PRO A 420 18.32 1.00 26.74
C PRO A 420 18.09 0.07 25.55
N MET A 421 18.63 0.45 24.39
CA MET A 421 18.49 -0.31 23.14
C MET A 421 18.98 -1.76 23.21
N ASN A 422 20.03 -2.02 23.98
CA ASN A 422 20.62 -3.37 24.15
C ASN A 422 19.70 -4.34 24.92
N GLU A 423 18.78 -3.84 25.72
CA GLU A 423 17.81 -4.66 26.48
C GLU A 423 16.53 -4.93 25.69
N LEU A 424 16.31 -4.17 24.61
CA LEU A 424 15.06 -4.17 23.87
C LEU A 424 14.65 -5.54 23.32
N PRO A 425 15.50 -6.36 22.67
CA PRO A 425 15.11 -7.67 22.15
C PRO A 425 14.57 -8.61 23.24
N ALA A 426 15.26 -8.69 24.39
CA ALA A 426 14.82 -9.53 25.50
C ALA A 426 13.51 -9.03 26.16
N ALA A 427 13.34 -7.72 26.25
CA ALA A 427 12.11 -7.12 26.77
C ALA A 427 10.91 -7.39 25.86
N ILE A 428 11.12 -7.32 24.53
CA ILE A 428 10.06 -7.61 23.53
C ILE A 428 9.67 -9.09 23.58
N GLU A 429 10.64 -10.01 23.60
CA GLU A 429 10.36 -11.45 23.72
C GLU A 429 9.53 -11.74 24.96
N ARG A 430 9.91 -11.19 26.12
CA ARG A 430 9.16 -11.34 27.37
C ARG A 430 7.74 -10.79 27.26
N TYR A 431 7.59 -9.56 26.76
CA TYR A 431 6.27 -8.94 26.60
C TYR A 431 5.36 -9.74 25.67
N MET A 432 5.86 -10.17 24.50
CA MET A 432 5.06 -10.92 23.53
C MET A 432 4.65 -12.29 24.08
N ARG A 433 5.49 -12.97 24.85
CA ARG A 433 5.16 -14.21 25.54
C ARG A 433 4.08 -14.04 26.61
N GLU A 434 4.20 -12.97 27.44
CA GLU A 434 3.20 -12.66 28.46
C GLU A 434 1.84 -12.31 27.86
N ARG A 435 1.84 -11.59 26.73
CA ARG A 435 0.64 -11.27 25.98
C ARG A 435 -0.05 -12.53 25.43
N GLU A 436 0.72 -13.43 24.81
CA GLU A 436 0.18 -14.69 24.29
C GLU A 436 -0.49 -15.53 25.40
N ALA A 437 0.13 -15.57 26.57
CA ALA A 437 -0.43 -16.27 27.75
C ALA A 437 -1.71 -15.61 28.29
N ALA A 438 -1.91 -14.31 28.08
CA ALA A 438 -3.11 -13.59 28.51
C ALA A 438 -4.29 -13.69 27.51
N ASP A 439 -4.01 -14.02 26.23
CA ASP A 439 -5.01 -14.17 25.16
C ASP A 439 -5.54 -15.63 25.07
N VAL A 440 -5.03 -16.58 25.88
CA VAL A 440 -5.46 -17.98 26.04
C VAL A 440 -6.37 -18.11 27.27
#